data_9b4b6f18574739c9b53448cc982b4063
#
_entry.id   9b4b6f18574739c9b53448cc982b4063
#
_cell.length_a   1.000
_cell.length_b   1.000
_cell.length_c   1.000
_cell.angle_alpha   90.00
_cell.angle_beta   90.00
_cell.angle_gamma   90.00
#
_symmetry.space_group_name_H-M   'P 1'
#
loop_
_entity.id
_entity.type
_entity.pdbx_description
1 polymer ?
#
loop_
_entity_poly.entity_id
_entity_poly.type
_entity_poly.pdbx_seq_one_letter_code
_entity_poly.pdbx_strand_id
1 'polypeptide(L)'
;FKDDGKLEGIKAQQKGYAWITALFQSQDYRDAITLTMDDTAFNDTYNNLNAFNKDMVVAPVDAYSTYDKATNSYSIVPEVYGNTVKKKKLKPLLKEAILNMDKSIDIEKNDCYKNPAYKKDTKEVVEANKTMNKYVQETITYDFDDRTEELKGKKISKWLYETDKHEVKVHSEMAAKYIKKL
;
A
#
# COMPACT_ATOMS: atom_id res chain seq x y z
N PHE A 1 24.78 -8.41 21.11
CA PHE A 1 24.27 -8.84 22.42
C PHE A 1 25.32 -8.42 23.47
N LYS A 2 24.91 -7.67 24.48
CA LYS A 2 25.75 -7.40 25.64
C LYS A 2 25.18 -8.17 26.81
N ASP A 3 26.02 -8.93 27.48
CA ASP A 3 25.71 -9.53 28.78
C ASP A 3 25.61 -8.39 29.81
N ASP A 4 24.51 -8.32 30.52
CA ASP A 4 24.28 -7.32 31.58
C ASP A 4 24.88 -7.74 32.94
N GLY A 5 25.62 -8.84 32.99
CA GLY A 5 26.27 -9.39 34.20
C GLY A 5 25.31 -10.11 35.16
N LYS A 6 24.01 -10.18 34.85
CA LYS A 6 23.04 -10.89 35.73
C LYS A 6 23.33 -12.37 35.82
N LEU A 7 23.80 -12.98 34.73
CA LEU A 7 24.15 -14.42 34.73
C LEU A 7 25.32 -14.70 35.65
N GLU A 8 26.32 -13.84 35.70
CA GLU A 8 27.45 -13.98 36.66
C GLU A 8 27.00 -13.77 38.11
N GLY A 9 26.09 -12.81 38.33
CA GLY A 9 25.45 -12.63 39.64
C GLY A 9 24.69 -13.87 40.13
N ILE A 10 23.96 -14.52 39.22
CA ILE A 10 23.24 -15.79 39.54
C ILE A 10 24.26 -16.91 39.83
N LYS A 11 25.33 -17.06 39.04
CA LYS A 11 26.38 -18.02 39.26
C LYS A 11 27.07 -17.80 40.62
N ALA A 12 27.34 -16.55 40.99
CA ALA A 12 27.97 -16.20 42.27
C ALA A 12 27.10 -16.53 43.47
N GLN A 13 25.77 -16.58 43.31
CA GLN A 13 24.82 -16.98 44.37
C GLN A 13 24.72 -18.48 44.51
N GLN A 14 25.21 -19.30 43.59
CA GLN A 14 25.19 -20.76 43.65
C GLN A 14 26.29 -21.27 44.58
N LYS A 15 26.04 -21.19 45.87
CA LYS A 15 26.90 -21.81 46.88
C LYS A 15 26.51 -23.28 47.10
N GLY A 16 27.52 -24.15 47.32
CA GLY A 16 27.29 -25.61 47.40
C GLY A 16 26.22 -26.08 48.39
N TYR A 17 25.99 -25.35 49.49
CA TYR A 17 24.89 -25.67 50.43
C TYR A 17 23.50 -25.25 49.96
N ALA A 18 23.41 -24.30 48.97
CA ALA A 18 22.12 -23.87 48.41
C ALA A 18 21.52 -24.89 47.43
N TRP A 19 22.30 -25.85 46.97
CA TRP A 19 21.83 -26.88 46.04
C TRP A 19 20.73 -27.77 46.65
N ILE A 20 20.79 -28.04 47.98
CA ILE A 20 19.78 -28.84 48.66
C ILE A 20 18.43 -28.12 48.68
N THR A 21 18.41 -26.81 48.88
CA THR A 21 17.19 -26.00 48.83
C THR A 21 16.67 -25.79 47.41
N ALA A 22 17.57 -25.72 46.40
CA ALA A 22 17.20 -25.60 45.01
C ALA A 22 16.47 -26.83 44.43
N LEU A 23 16.68 -28.01 45.00
CA LEU A 23 15.95 -29.23 44.65
C LEU A 23 14.45 -29.14 44.98
N PHE A 24 14.05 -28.27 45.89
CA PHE A 24 12.68 -28.13 46.37
C PHE A 24 12.03 -26.80 45.95
N GLN A 25 12.75 -25.93 45.26
CA GLN A 25 12.27 -24.63 44.79
C GLN A 25 12.39 -24.53 43.27
N SER A 26 11.28 -24.24 42.61
CA SER A 26 11.33 -23.86 41.19
C SER A 26 12.02 -22.54 41.05
N GLN A 27 13.16 -22.52 40.35
CA GLN A 27 13.89 -21.27 40.03
C GLN A 27 13.54 -20.84 38.64
N ASP A 28 13.04 -19.62 38.52
CA ASP A 28 12.72 -19.02 37.24
C ASP A 28 13.87 -18.10 36.78
N TYR A 29 14.54 -18.49 35.70
CA TYR A 29 15.67 -17.77 35.12
C TYR A 29 15.29 -16.98 33.86
N ARG A 30 14.00 -16.77 33.59
CA ARG A 30 13.53 -16.11 32.38
C ARG A 30 14.09 -14.71 32.21
N ASP A 31 14.39 -14.01 33.29
CA ASP A 31 14.94 -12.66 33.28
C ASP A 31 16.49 -12.62 33.46
N ALA A 32 17.14 -13.78 33.36
CA ALA A 32 18.59 -13.87 33.58
C ALA A 32 19.43 -13.23 32.48
N ILE A 33 18.86 -13.02 31.31
CA ILE A 33 19.55 -12.41 30.16
C ILE A 33 18.71 -11.27 29.62
N THR A 34 19.26 -10.06 29.62
CA THR A 34 18.67 -8.92 28.94
C THR A 34 19.33 -8.76 27.57
N LEU A 35 18.53 -8.86 26.51
CA LEU A 35 19.00 -8.62 25.17
C LEU A 35 19.01 -7.11 24.88
N THR A 36 20.17 -6.58 24.55
CA THR A 36 20.30 -5.20 24.07
C THR A 36 20.70 -5.23 22.60
N MET A 37 20.19 -4.27 21.83
CA MET A 37 20.47 -4.14 20.40
C MET A 37 21.37 -2.94 20.16
N ASP A 38 22.37 -3.09 19.30
CA ASP A 38 23.11 -1.97 18.77
C ASP A 38 22.21 -1.27 17.71
N ASP A 39 21.76 -0.07 18.05
CA ASP A 39 20.85 0.70 17.19
C ASP A 39 21.50 1.11 15.87
N THR A 40 22.83 1.32 15.84
CA THR A 40 23.53 1.67 14.60
C THR A 40 23.57 0.47 13.66
N ALA A 41 24.03 -0.68 14.13
CA ALA A 41 24.07 -1.91 13.34
C ALA A 41 22.66 -2.35 12.88
N PHE A 42 21.67 -2.20 13.74
CA PHE A 42 20.27 -2.46 13.37
C PHE A 42 19.81 -1.53 12.24
N ASN A 43 20.05 -0.22 12.36
CA ASN A 43 19.63 0.75 11.36
C ASN A 43 20.30 0.51 10.00
N ASP A 44 21.58 0.20 9.99
CA ASP A 44 22.33 -0.10 8.77
C ASP A 44 21.78 -1.36 8.09
N THR A 45 21.58 -2.42 8.84
CA THR A 45 20.95 -3.66 8.31
C THR A 45 19.53 -3.41 7.82
N TYR A 46 18.72 -2.69 8.60
CA TYR A 46 17.35 -2.37 8.26
C TYR A 46 17.24 -1.59 6.95
N ASN A 47 18.07 -0.57 6.76
CA ASN A 47 18.04 0.27 5.56
C ASN A 47 18.45 -0.50 4.29
N ASN A 48 19.21 -1.58 4.43
CA ASN A 48 19.69 -2.42 3.34
C ASN A 48 18.84 -3.67 3.10
N LEU A 49 17.65 -3.77 3.71
CA LEU A 49 16.74 -4.90 3.45
C LEU A 49 16.32 -4.94 1.98
N ASN A 50 16.32 -6.13 1.39
CA ASN A 50 15.86 -6.37 0.02
C ASN A 50 14.42 -5.90 -0.23
N ALA A 51 13.57 -5.90 0.81
CA ALA A 51 12.22 -5.37 0.77
C ALA A 51 12.14 -3.87 0.43
N PHE A 52 13.27 -3.15 0.43
CA PHE A 52 13.38 -1.74 0.07
C PHE A 52 14.12 -1.50 -1.26
N ASN A 53 14.55 -2.57 -1.92
CA ASN A 53 15.20 -2.47 -3.23
C ASN A 53 14.18 -1.99 -4.27
N LYS A 54 14.47 -0.86 -4.91
CA LYS A 54 13.59 -0.21 -5.89
C LYS A 54 13.25 -1.11 -7.09
N ASP A 55 14.17 -1.98 -7.47
CA ASP A 55 14.00 -2.88 -8.61
C ASP A 55 13.03 -4.04 -8.32
N MET A 56 12.75 -4.30 -7.04
CA MET A 56 11.87 -5.37 -6.56
C MET A 56 10.54 -4.84 -6.00
N VAL A 57 10.44 -3.52 -5.79
CA VAL A 57 9.26 -2.91 -5.19
C VAL A 57 8.25 -2.51 -6.25
N VAL A 58 7.06 -3.07 -6.17
CA VAL A 58 5.89 -2.68 -6.95
C VAL A 58 5.04 -1.73 -6.09
N ALA A 59 4.77 -0.53 -6.61
CA ALA A 59 3.89 0.41 -5.95
C ALA A 59 2.42 -0.04 -6.06
N PRO A 60 1.57 0.20 -5.05
CA PRO A 60 0.14 0.02 -5.21
C PRO A 60 -0.40 1.01 -6.24
N VAL A 61 -1.39 0.57 -7.02
CA VAL A 61 -2.10 1.38 -8.00
C VAL A 61 -3.58 1.31 -7.68
N ASP A 62 -4.24 2.45 -7.66
CA ASP A 62 -5.68 2.53 -7.46
C ASP A 62 -6.44 2.02 -8.68
N ALA A 63 -7.64 1.50 -8.48
CA ALA A 63 -8.55 1.18 -9.57
C ALA A 63 -8.92 2.46 -10.35
N TYR A 64 -9.08 2.37 -11.65
CA TYR A 64 -9.41 3.52 -12.51
C TYR A 64 -10.23 3.11 -13.72
N SER A 65 -10.87 4.08 -14.37
CA SER A 65 -11.65 3.83 -15.57
C SER A 65 -10.81 3.98 -16.84
N THR A 66 -10.90 3.02 -17.76
CA THR A 66 -10.25 3.07 -19.08
C THR A 66 -11.28 2.96 -20.19
N TYR A 67 -11.07 3.73 -21.28
CA TYR A 67 -11.95 3.71 -22.43
C TYR A 67 -11.55 2.65 -23.44
N ASP A 68 -12.51 1.78 -23.78
CA ASP A 68 -12.36 0.83 -24.88
C ASP A 68 -13.03 1.37 -26.14
N LYS A 69 -12.23 1.52 -27.19
CA LYS A 69 -12.67 2.04 -28.50
C LYS A 69 -13.55 1.04 -29.25
N ALA A 70 -13.41 -0.27 -29.00
CA ALA A 70 -14.16 -1.30 -29.71
C ALA A 70 -15.61 -1.35 -29.21
N THR A 71 -15.82 -1.19 -27.92
CA THR A 71 -17.13 -1.25 -27.26
C THR A 71 -17.75 0.14 -27.06
N ASN A 72 -17.00 1.22 -27.33
CA ASN A 72 -17.39 2.62 -27.06
C ASN A 72 -17.84 2.80 -25.59
N SER A 73 -17.11 2.21 -24.66
CA SER A 73 -17.45 2.23 -23.24
C SER A 73 -16.23 2.32 -22.35
N TYR A 74 -16.42 2.74 -21.10
CA TYR A 74 -15.42 2.69 -20.05
C TYR A 74 -15.58 1.42 -19.21
N SER A 75 -14.46 0.75 -18.93
CA SER A 75 -14.39 -0.36 -17.99
C SER A 75 -13.47 -0.01 -16.82
N ILE A 76 -13.74 -0.57 -15.66
CA ILE A 76 -12.88 -0.40 -14.48
C ILE A 76 -11.69 -1.36 -14.57
N VAL A 77 -10.47 -0.80 -14.53
CA VAL A 77 -9.25 -1.58 -14.31
C VAL A 77 -9.09 -1.75 -12.80
N PRO A 78 -9.00 -3.00 -12.31
CA PRO A 78 -8.84 -3.26 -10.88
C PRO A 78 -7.55 -2.67 -10.31
N GLU A 79 -7.57 -2.43 -9.02
CA GLU A 79 -6.42 -2.01 -8.25
C GLU A 79 -5.30 -3.07 -8.23
N VAL A 80 -4.06 -2.59 -8.04
CA VAL A 80 -2.89 -3.43 -7.80
C VAL A 80 -2.36 -3.17 -6.40
N TYR A 81 -2.27 -4.20 -5.57
CA TYR A 81 -1.81 -4.03 -4.18
C TYR A 81 -0.31 -3.77 -4.05
N GLY A 82 0.49 -4.29 -4.94
CA GLY A 82 1.93 -4.11 -4.86
C GLY A 82 2.57 -4.73 -3.61
N ASN A 83 3.84 -4.38 -3.36
CA ASN A 83 4.60 -4.87 -2.20
C ASN A 83 5.41 -3.75 -1.50
N THR A 84 4.99 -2.50 -1.64
CA THR A 84 5.65 -1.36 -1.00
C THR A 84 5.46 -1.39 0.51
N VAL A 85 6.57 -1.50 1.26
CA VAL A 85 6.54 -1.59 2.72
C VAL A 85 6.42 -0.22 3.39
N LYS A 86 5.58 -0.11 4.41
CA LYS A 86 5.48 1.03 5.34
C LYS A 86 6.68 1.01 6.31
N LYS A 87 7.82 1.56 5.91
CA LYS A 87 9.09 1.53 6.68
C LYS A 87 8.92 1.93 8.13
N LYS A 88 8.18 3.02 8.41
CA LYS A 88 7.96 3.52 9.78
C LYS A 88 7.22 2.51 10.67
N LYS A 89 6.36 1.66 10.08
CA LYS A 89 5.58 0.65 10.78
C LYS A 89 6.37 -0.64 10.98
N LEU A 90 7.11 -1.07 9.95
CA LEU A 90 7.91 -2.30 10.02
C LEU A 90 9.07 -2.18 11.02
N LYS A 91 9.72 -1.01 11.11
CA LYS A 91 10.94 -0.84 11.92
C LYS A 91 10.79 -1.22 13.39
N PRO A 92 9.80 -0.70 14.14
CA PRO A 92 9.60 -1.09 15.54
C PRO A 92 9.22 -2.57 15.70
N LEU A 93 8.37 -3.10 14.81
CA LEU A 93 7.98 -4.51 14.84
C LEU A 93 9.17 -5.44 14.65
N LEU A 94 10.06 -5.11 13.71
CA LEU A 94 11.27 -5.91 13.49
C LEU A 94 12.22 -5.85 14.69
N LYS A 95 12.35 -4.65 15.30
CA LYS A 95 13.17 -4.47 16.51
C LYS A 95 12.65 -5.31 17.68
N GLU A 96 11.35 -5.30 17.90
CA GLU A 96 10.67 -6.08 18.94
C GLU A 96 10.85 -7.58 18.71
N ALA A 97 10.58 -8.06 17.48
CA ALA A 97 10.73 -9.47 17.14
C ALA A 97 12.17 -9.99 17.34
N ILE A 98 13.19 -9.18 17.01
CA ILE A 98 14.58 -9.55 17.25
C ILE A 98 14.87 -9.64 18.75
N LEU A 99 14.37 -8.70 19.56
CA LEU A 99 14.55 -8.73 21.01
C LEU A 99 13.82 -9.91 21.67
N ASN A 100 12.67 -10.28 21.12
CA ASN A 100 11.91 -11.46 21.55
C ASN A 100 12.45 -12.78 20.99
N MET A 101 13.45 -12.74 20.11
CA MET A 101 13.96 -13.90 19.37
C MET A 101 12.88 -14.63 18.55
N ASP A 102 11.94 -13.86 17.99
CA ASP A 102 10.90 -14.41 17.12
C ASP A 102 11.52 -14.94 15.81
N LYS A 103 11.06 -16.09 15.35
CA LYS A 103 11.61 -16.74 14.14
C LYS A 103 11.21 -16.02 12.86
N SER A 104 10.07 -15.34 12.87
CA SER A 104 9.52 -14.65 11.68
C SER A 104 8.50 -13.59 12.10
N ILE A 105 8.31 -12.61 11.21
CA ILE A 105 7.25 -11.60 11.30
C ILE A 105 6.40 -11.71 10.05
N ASP A 106 5.11 -11.79 10.20
CA ASP A 106 4.15 -11.71 9.11
C ASP A 106 3.86 -10.23 8.81
N ILE A 107 4.46 -9.73 7.73
CA ILE A 107 4.37 -8.32 7.31
C ILE A 107 2.93 -7.96 6.88
N GLU A 108 2.21 -8.90 6.28
CA GLU A 108 0.84 -8.71 5.81
C GLU A 108 -0.15 -8.61 6.97
N LYS A 109 -0.13 -9.57 7.90
CA LYS A 109 -0.98 -9.54 9.11
C LYS A 109 -0.76 -8.30 9.95
N ASN A 110 0.46 -7.77 9.95
CA ASN A 110 0.78 -6.53 10.65
C ASN A 110 0.47 -5.27 9.83
N ASP A 111 -0.22 -5.40 8.69
CA ASP A 111 -0.59 -4.27 7.82
C ASP A 111 0.62 -3.36 7.49
N CYS A 112 1.77 -3.96 7.19
CA CYS A 112 3.00 -3.23 6.88
C CYS A 112 3.17 -2.89 5.40
N TYR A 113 2.28 -3.35 4.51
CA TYR A 113 2.26 -2.94 3.10
C TYR A 113 1.39 -1.70 2.88
N LYS A 114 1.77 -0.88 1.90
CA LYS A 114 0.90 0.17 1.38
C LYS A 114 -0.20 -0.47 0.55
N ASN A 115 -1.43 -0.06 0.80
CA ASN A 115 -2.60 -0.52 0.04
C ASN A 115 -3.04 0.56 -0.94
N PRO A 116 -3.72 0.19 -2.04
CA PRO A 116 -4.46 1.12 -2.86
C PRO A 116 -5.50 1.87 -2.02
N ALA A 117 -5.70 3.15 -2.32
CA ALA A 117 -6.70 3.96 -1.65
C ALA A 117 -8.11 3.65 -2.19
N TYR A 118 -8.20 3.38 -3.49
CA TYR A 118 -9.45 3.11 -4.18
C TYR A 118 -9.43 1.73 -4.84
N LYS A 119 -10.45 0.93 -4.54
CA LYS A 119 -10.66 -0.41 -5.11
C LYS A 119 -11.72 -0.36 -6.19
N LYS A 120 -11.79 -1.39 -7.03
CA LYS A 120 -12.76 -1.49 -8.14
C LYS A 120 -14.23 -1.35 -7.72
N ASP A 121 -14.55 -1.70 -6.48
CA ASP A 121 -15.88 -1.65 -5.89
C ASP A 121 -16.11 -0.40 -5.01
N THR A 122 -15.10 0.49 -4.93
CA THR A 122 -15.23 1.76 -4.22
C THR A 122 -16.25 2.64 -4.94
N LYS A 123 -17.13 3.26 -4.16
CA LYS A 123 -18.27 4.03 -4.66
C LYS A 123 -17.85 5.10 -5.68
N GLU A 124 -16.78 5.84 -5.38
CA GLU A 124 -16.25 6.90 -6.22
C GLU A 124 -15.81 6.38 -7.59
N VAL A 125 -15.12 5.25 -7.64
CA VAL A 125 -14.67 4.59 -8.88
C VAL A 125 -15.87 4.12 -9.72
N VAL A 126 -16.84 3.48 -9.07
CA VAL A 126 -18.04 2.97 -9.74
C VAL A 126 -18.89 4.12 -10.30
N GLU A 127 -19.06 5.20 -9.53
CA GLU A 127 -19.82 6.38 -9.95
C GLU A 127 -19.13 7.14 -11.08
N ALA A 128 -17.79 7.28 -11.01
CA ALA A 128 -17.01 7.87 -12.09
C ALA A 128 -17.16 7.07 -13.38
N ASN A 129 -16.98 5.75 -13.31
CA ASN A 129 -17.15 4.87 -14.47
C ASN A 129 -18.56 4.96 -15.07
N LYS A 130 -19.58 4.93 -14.23
CA LYS A 130 -20.98 5.09 -14.67
C LYS A 130 -21.21 6.44 -15.33
N THR A 131 -20.68 7.51 -14.77
CA THR A 131 -20.80 8.87 -15.31
C THR A 131 -20.10 8.99 -16.65
N MET A 132 -18.87 8.49 -16.77
CA MET A 132 -18.11 8.50 -18.05
C MET A 132 -18.85 7.70 -19.12
N ASN A 133 -19.41 6.53 -18.77
CA ASN A 133 -20.20 5.72 -19.68
C ASN A 133 -21.45 6.44 -20.14
N LYS A 134 -22.17 7.14 -19.25
CA LYS A 134 -23.33 7.94 -19.63
C LYS A 134 -22.97 8.95 -20.72
N TYR A 135 -21.85 9.66 -20.59
CA TYR A 135 -21.44 10.66 -21.59
C TYR A 135 -21.05 10.04 -22.92
N VAL A 136 -20.38 8.90 -22.96
CA VAL A 136 -19.93 8.31 -24.24
C VAL A 136 -21.00 7.49 -24.95
N GLN A 137 -22.09 7.12 -24.26
CA GLN A 137 -23.23 6.45 -24.87
C GLN A 137 -24.20 7.42 -25.55
N GLU A 138 -24.12 8.70 -25.20
CA GLU A 138 -24.96 9.73 -25.83
C GLU A 138 -24.41 10.17 -27.18
N THR A 139 -25.30 10.56 -28.06
CA THR A 139 -24.99 11.24 -29.34
C THR A 139 -25.65 12.59 -29.32
N ILE A 140 -24.87 13.64 -29.53
CA ILE A 140 -25.38 15.00 -29.63
C ILE A 140 -25.42 15.37 -31.11
N THR A 141 -26.59 15.66 -31.62
CA THR A 141 -26.80 16.09 -32.99
C THR A 141 -26.92 17.62 -33.02
N TYR A 142 -26.10 18.23 -33.83
CA TYR A 142 -26.18 19.67 -34.18
C TYR A 142 -26.81 19.80 -35.55
N ASP A 143 -27.93 20.48 -35.63
CA ASP A 143 -28.68 20.67 -36.86
C ASP A 143 -28.45 22.13 -37.34
N PHE A 144 -27.81 22.27 -38.48
CA PHE A 144 -27.59 23.53 -39.14
C PHE A 144 -28.47 23.57 -40.37
N ASP A 145 -28.79 24.76 -40.91
CA ASP A 145 -29.68 24.91 -42.06
C ASP A 145 -29.21 24.12 -43.29
N ASP A 146 -27.91 23.93 -43.45
CA ASP A 146 -27.28 23.29 -44.62
C ASP A 146 -26.69 21.91 -44.34
N ARG A 147 -26.50 21.52 -43.06
CA ARG A 147 -25.90 20.24 -42.65
C ARG A 147 -26.24 19.85 -41.23
N THR A 148 -26.07 18.56 -40.96
CA THR A 148 -26.17 17.99 -39.62
C THR A 148 -24.83 17.42 -39.18
N GLU A 149 -24.36 17.75 -37.98
CA GLU A 149 -23.14 17.26 -37.38
C GLU A 149 -23.47 16.42 -36.16
N GLU A 150 -22.75 15.29 -35.99
CA GLU A 150 -22.92 14.39 -34.84
C GLU A 150 -21.69 14.35 -33.96
N LEU A 151 -21.87 14.61 -32.67
CA LEU A 151 -20.87 14.41 -31.64
C LEU A 151 -21.11 13.08 -30.95
N LYS A 152 -20.26 12.08 -31.25
CA LYS A 152 -20.35 10.72 -30.74
C LYS A 152 -19.38 10.46 -29.59
N GLY A 153 -19.66 9.42 -28.80
CA GLY A 153 -18.90 9.01 -27.63
C GLY A 153 -17.38 8.90 -27.86
N LYS A 154 -16.95 8.40 -29.03
CA LYS A 154 -15.53 8.34 -29.42
C LYS A 154 -14.84 9.73 -29.41
N LYS A 155 -15.56 10.80 -29.64
CA LYS A 155 -15.05 12.17 -29.58
C LYS A 155 -15.09 12.67 -28.15
N ILE A 156 -16.22 12.42 -27.48
CA ILE A 156 -16.44 12.81 -26.08
C ILE A 156 -15.42 12.16 -25.16
N SER A 157 -15.08 10.87 -25.36
CA SER A 157 -14.11 10.16 -24.55
C SER A 157 -12.71 10.80 -24.51
N LYS A 158 -12.33 11.55 -25.56
CA LYS A 158 -11.06 12.27 -25.61
C LYS A 158 -11.04 13.52 -24.71
N TRP A 159 -12.20 14.01 -24.31
CA TRP A 159 -12.35 15.20 -23.47
C TRP A 159 -12.55 14.85 -22.02
N LEU A 160 -13.03 13.63 -21.73
CA LEU A 160 -13.25 13.18 -20.36
C LEU A 160 -11.94 12.74 -19.74
N TYR A 161 -11.77 13.08 -18.48
CA TYR A 161 -10.72 12.53 -17.64
C TYR A 161 -11.21 12.39 -16.20
N GLU A 162 -10.59 11.48 -15.48
CA GLU A 162 -10.84 11.19 -14.09
C GLU A 162 -9.69 11.78 -13.25
N THR A 163 -10.02 12.46 -12.16
CA THR A 163 -9.03 12.99 -11.22
C THR A 163 -8.56 11.91 -10.26
N ASP A 164 -7.51 12.17 -9.47
CA ASP A 164 -7.03 11.27 -8.41
C ASP A 164 -8.09 10.97 -7.33
N LYS A 165 -9.16 11.76 -7.27
CA LYS A 165 -10.31 11.55 -6.38
C LYS A 165 -11.53 10.94 -7.09
N HIS A 166 -11.33 10.44 -8.28
CA HIS A 166 -12.39 9.87 -9.14
C HIS A 166 -13.51 10.84 -9.52
N GLU A 167 -13.22 12.16 -9.53
CA GLU A 167 -14.15 13.14 -10.09
C GLU A 167 -14.00 13.15 -11.62
N VAL A 168 -15.11 13.01 -12.33
CA VAL A 168 -15.14 13.10 -13.80
C VAL A 168 -15.13 14.56 -14.21
N LYS A 169 -14.16 14.95 -15.06
CA LYS A 169 -13.99 16.31 -15.59
C LYS A 169 -13.83 16.30 -17.09
N VAL A 170 -14.00 17.49 -17.68
CA VAL A 170 -13.90 17.71 -19.13
C VAL A 170 -12.75 18.66 -19.42
N HIS A 171 -11.94 18.32 -20.40
CA HIS A 171 -10.97 19.25 -20.99
C HIS A 171 -11.70 20.33 -21.79
N SER A 172 -12.10 21.40 -21.11
CA SER A 172 -12.92 22.49 -21.69
C SER A 172 -12.31 23.13 -22.93
N GLU A 173 -10.98 23.30 -22.98
CA GLU A 173 -10.29 23.85 -24.16
C GLU A 173 -10.44 22.95 -25.39
N MET A 174 -10.38 21.62 -25.21
CA MET A 174 -10.54 20.68 -26.32
C MET A 174 -11.97 20.68 -26.85
N ALA A 175 -12.95 20.74 -25.94
CA ALA A 175 -14.36 20.86 -26.28
C ALA A 175 -14.63 22.20 -27.03
N ALA A 176 -14.13 23.32 -26.51
CA ALA A 176 -14.30 24.64 -27.11
C ALA A 176 -13.66 24.73 -28.50
N LYS A 177 -12.45 24.14 -28.70
CA LYS A 177 -11.82 24.08 -30.01
C LYS A 177 -12.62 23.28 -31.04
N TYR A 178 -13.33 22.26 -30.62
CA TYR A 178 -14.21 21.48 -31.49
C TYR A 178 -15.44 22.30 -31.89
N ILE A 179 -16.14 22.88 -30.91
CA ILE A 179 -17.35 23.67 -31.13
C ILE A 179 -17.08 24.85 -32.08
N LYS A 180 -15.92 25.50 -31.99
CA LYS A 180 -15.51 26.58 -32.91
C LYS A 180 -15.29 26.13 -34.35
N LYS A 181 -15.20 24.82 -34.62
CA LYS A 181 -15.01 24.28 -35.97
C LYS A 181 -16.31 23.78 -36.61
N LEU A 182 -17.37 23.67 -35.82
CA LEU A 182 -18.71 23.38 -36.30
C LEU A 182 -19.31 24.59 -37.01
#